data_f8f225aeaa3adb8673c4a6708e4a6e63
#
_entry.id   f8f225aeaa3adb8673c4a6708e4a6e63
#
_cell.length_a   1.000
_cell.length_b   1.000
_cell.length_c   1.000
_cell.angle_alpha   90.00
_cell.angle_beta   90.00
_cell.angle_gamma   90.00
#
_symmetry.space_group_name_H-M   'P 1'
#
loop_
_entity.id
_entity.type
_entity.pdbx_description
1 polymer ?
#
loop_
_entity_poly.entity_id
_entity_poly.type
_entity_poly.pdbx_seq_one_letter_code
_entity_poly.pdbx_strand_id
1 'polypeptide(L)'
;MNRLIYTIYINHFEIGENMGKYEHSQDLVDYFPMMVKRQKHYADSIGADYKIFGYGQRFISFMDILKEKNVYESPYQSIQHFKFYLAEELKDQYDEILYMDLDVYPNTNENIFESIDVSKGIATHGYHDDRPENVVLLESGKLTYQPMERSISTKHALYNSLCSEMDVNPALDIVSNTGIMLLNPSGIEKVNYTNSLYDVIQKIDVVKSKPGFYAGYITGQYTYNNEAIFSYLVSANKVVHQQLGPQWHWVWNHRNLDQKPSKEAKFIHLINKQFGLLNGLEIKKIYDEIIRR
;
A
#
# COMPACT_ATOMS: atom_id res chain seq x y z
N MET A 1 13.39 -4.55 21.92
CA MET A 1 12.47 -4.82 20.82
C MET A 1 13.10 -4.26 19.56
N ASN A 2 13.38 -5.11 18.58
CA ASN A 2 14.01 -4.71 17.33
C ASN A 2 12.93 -4.24 16.36
N ARG A 3 13.01 -3.00 15.88
CA ARG A 3 12.02 -2.37 15.03
C ARG A 3 12.62 -1.99 13.69
N LEU A 4 11.92 -2.25 12.61
CA LEU A 4 12.33 -1.89 11.26
C LEU A 4 11.31 -0.99 10.59
N ILE A 5 11.79 0.03 9.91
CA ILE A 5 11.06 0.76 8.88
C ILE A 5 11.71 0.44 7.55
N TYR A 6 10.93 0.04 6.55
CA TYR A 6 11.49 -0.16 5.22
C TYR A 6 10.60 0.42 4.12
N THR A 7 11.25 0.79 3.03
CA THR A 7 10.63 1.26 1.79
C THR A 7 11.25 0.56 0.58
N ILE A 8 10.55 0.60 -0.55
CA ILE A 8 11.03 0.08 -1.83
C ILE A 8 11.22 1.26 -2.78
N TYR A 9 12.40 1.33 -3.38
CA TYR A 9 12.68 2.22 -4.50
C TYR A 9 13.32 1.45 -5.63
N ILE A 10 12.57 1.20 -6.68
CA ILE A 10 13.05 0.56 -7.91
C ILE A 10 12.82 1.53 -9.04
N ASN A 11 13.91 2.02 -9.59
CA ASN A 11 13.88 2.93 -10.72
C ASN A 11 13.59 2.15 -11.99
N HIS A 12 12.58 2.56 -12.75
CA HIS A 12 12.19 1.93 -14.00
C HIS A 12 13.34 1.89 -15.04
N PHE A 13 14.27 2.86 -15.00
CA PHE A 13 15.46 2.84 -15.86
C PHE A 13 16.39 1.65 -15.58
N GLU A 14 16.38 1.12 -14.37
CA GLU A 14 17.22 -0.02 -13.98
C GLU A 14 16.67 -1.35 -14.50
N ILE A 15 15.36 -1.43 -14.73
CA ILE A 15 14.70 -2.67 -15.16
C ILE A 15 14.87 -2.89 -16.68
N GLY A 16 15.05 -1.81 -17.45
CA GLY A 16 15.21 -1.89 -18.92
C GLY A 16 13.93 -2.30 -19.68
N GLU A 17 12.83 -2.55 -18.97
CA GLU A 17 11.53 -2.89 -19.56
C GLU A 17 10.59 -1.69 -19.49
N ASN A 18 9.66 -1.62 -20.46
CA ASN A 18 8.65 -0.56 -20.47
C ASN A 18 7.65 -0.78 -19.32
N MET A 19 7.78 -0.01 -18.29
CA MET A 19 6.92 -0.06 -17.07
C MET A 19 5.50 0.47 -17.31
N GLY A 20 5.11 0.71 -18.56
CA GLY A 20 3.87 1.39 -18.89
C GLY A 20 3.96 2.91 -18.64
N LYS A 21 2.86 3.62 -18.82
CA LYS A 21 2.79 5.06 -18.62
C LYS A 21 2.95 5.44 -17.15
N TYR A 22 4.19 5.46 -16.67
CA TYR A 22 4.53 6.13 -15.42
C TYR A 22 4.70 7.62 -15.72
N GLU A 23 3.61 8.36 -15.70
CA GLU A 23 3.60 9.81 -15.99
C GLU A 23 4.45 10.63 -14.99
N HIS A 24 4.87 10.03 -13.86
CA HIS A 24 5.59 10.71 -12.78
C HIS A 24 6.94 10.08 -12.43
N SER A 25 7.56 9.41 -13.39
CA SER A 25 8.85 8.74 -13.14
C SER A 25 9.97 9.71 -12.77
N GLN A 26 9.97 10.91 -13.37
CA GLN A 26 10.97 11.94 -13.09
C GLN A 26 10.73 12.54 -11.69
N ASP A 27 9.49 12.82 -11.31
CA ASP A 27 9.16 13.30 -9.96
C ASP A 27 9.65 12.31 -8.90
N LEU A 28 9.52 11.01 -9.15
CA LEU A 28 10.03 10.00 -8.23
C LEU A 28 11.55 10.10 -8.04
N VAL A 29 12.29 10.31 -9.12
CA VAL A 29 13.75 10.50 -9.06
C VAL A 29 14.11 11.79 -8.32
N ASP A 30 13.44 12.88 -8.64
CA ASP A 30 13.74 14.22 -8.11
C ASP A 30 13.46 14.32 -6.61
N TYR A 31 12.37 13.70 -6.15
CA TYR A 31 11.96 13.75 -4.75
C TYR A 31 12.50 12.59 -3.89
N PHE A 32 13.07 11.56 -4.50
CA PHE A 32 13.62 10.40 -3.78
C PHE A 32 14.56 10.79 -2.64
N PRO A 33 15.58 11.65 -2.82
CA PRO A 33 16.50 11.99 -1.75
C PRO A 33 15.82 12.65 -0.55
N MET A 34 14.81 13.49 -0.81
CA MET A 34 14.04 14.16 0.22
C MET A 34 13.18 13.16 1.01
N MET A 35 12.46 12.29 0.31
CA MET A 35 11.58 11.32 0.93
C MET A 35 12.35 10.33 1.80
N VAL A 36 13.45 9.79 1.28
CA VAL A 36 14.35 8.90 2.02
C VAL A 36 14.92 9.58 3.26
N LYS A 37 15.41 10.82 3.12
CA LYS A 37 15.97 11.55 4.27
C LYS A 37 14.90 11.77 5.34
N ARG A 38 13.67 12.08 4.95
CA ARG A 38 12.56 12.29 5.92
C ARG A 38 12.14 10.98 6.59
N GLN A 39 12.01 9.90 5.83
CA GLN A 39 11.69 8.58 6.40
C GLN A 39 12.80 8.09 7.33
N LYS A 40 14.06 8.26 6.92
CA LYS A 40 15.22 7.92 7.78
C LYS A 40 15.24 8.76 9.05
N HIS A 41 15.01 10.07 8.96
CA HIS A 41 14.95 10.94 10.14
C HIS A 41 13.85 10.49 11.10
N TYR A 42 12.69 10.11 10.58
CA TYR A 42 11.62 9.56 11.40
C TYR A 42 12.05 8.27 12.11
N ALA A 43 12.66 7.33 11.37
CA ALA A 43 13.16 6.08 11.95
C ALA A 43 14.19 6.34 13.06
N ASP A 44 15.17 7.21 12.81
CA ASP A 44 16.18 7.59 13.79
C ASP A 44 15.55 8.22 15.05
N SER A 45 14.52 9.06 14.88
CA SER A 45 13.85 9.75 15.99
C SER A 45 13.10 8.81 16.93
N ILE A 46 12.68 7.65 16.46
CA ILE A 46 11.96 6.64 17.22
C ILE A 46 12.80 5.40 17.56
N GLY A 47 14.10 5.41 17.21
CA GLY A 47 15.02 4.31 17.50
C GLY A 47 14.76 3.04 16.71
N ALA A 48 14.29 3.15 15.47
CA ALA A 48 14.08 2.03 14.56
C ALA A 48 15.16 1.97 13.48
N ASP A 49 15.48 0.76 13.03
CA ASP A 49 16.31 0.58 11.83
C ASP A 49 15.56 1.09 10.59
N TYR A 50 16.33 1.61 9.62
CA TYR A 50 15.77 2.04 8.33
C TYR A 50 16.46 1.33 7.17
N LYS A 51 15.67 0.69 6.30
CA LYS A 51 16.20 0.01 5.10
C LYS A 51 15.46 0.44 3.84
N ILE A 52 16.22 0.56 2.75
CA ILE A 52 15.69 0.79 1.40
C ILE A 52 16.03 -0.42 0.56
N PHE A 53 15.01 -0.99 -0.10
CA PHE A 53 15.20 -2.09 -1.03
C PHE A 53 15.03 -1.57 -2.47
N GLY A 54 16.08 -1.74 -3.26
CA GLY A 54 16.14 -1.31 -4.66
C GLY A 54 16.13 -2.46 -5.64
N TYR A 55 16.39 -2.11 -6.90
CA TYR A 55 16.65 -3.09 -7.94
C TYR A 55 17.95 -3.84 -7.62
N GLY A 56 17.89 -5.16 -7.57
CA GLY A 56 19.03 -5.99 -7.23
C GLY A 56 18.62 -7.47 -7.16
N GLN A 57 19.56 -8.33 -6.73
CA GLN A 57 19.38 -9.78 -6.80
C GLN A 57 18.10 -10.26 -6.09
N ARG A 58 17.72 -9.67 -4.95
CA ARG A 58 16.47 -10.03 -4.26
C ARG A 58 15.24 -9.81 -5.11
N PHE A 59 15.13 -8.65 -5.75
CA PHE A 59 13.99 -8.35 -6.61
C PHE A 59 13.99 -9.22 -7.87
N ILE A 60 15.16 -9.46 -8.47
CA ILE A 60 15.32 -10.35 -9.63
C ILE A 60 14.86 -11.76 -9.26
N SER A 61 15.37 -12.31 -8.15
CA SER A 61 14.97 -13.64 -7.66
C SER A 61 13.46 -13.71 -7.37
N PHE A 62 12.88 -12.65 -6.82
CA PHE A 62 11.43 -12.61 -6.61
C PHE A 62 10.64 -12.62 -7.93
N MET A 63 11.06 -11.84 -8.93
CA MET A 63 10.45 -11.90 -10.28
C MET A 63 10.58 -13.29 -10.90
N ASP A 64 11.71 -13.96 -10.72
CA ASP A 64 11.91 -15.32 -11.23
C ASP A 64 10.95 -16.32 -10.56
N ILE A 65 10.73 -16.21 -9.24
CA ILE A 65 9.70 -16.98 -8.53
C ILE A 65 8.30 -16.74 -9.12
N LEU A 66 7.96 -15.48 -9.42
CA LEU A 66 6.66 -15.17 -10.04
C LEU A 66 6.54 -15.76 -11.45
N LYS A 67 7.63 -15.75 -12.24
CA LYS A 67 7.67 -16.35 -13.57
C LYS A 67 7.54 -17.88 -13.51
N GLU A 68 8.28 -18.53 -12.63
CA GLU A 68 8.21 -19.99 -12.42
C GLU A 68 6.81 -20.44 -12.01
N LYS A 69 6.14 -19.65 -11.18
CA LYS A 69 4.75 -19.91 -10.76
C LYS A 69 3.71 -19.46 -11.78
N ASN A 70 4.13 -18.90 -12.92
CA ASN A 70 3.25 -18.37 -13.97
C ASN A 70 2.25 -17.30 -13.49
N VAL A 71 2.70 -16.43 -12.56
CA VAL A 71 1.92 -15.31 -12.01
C VAL A 71 2.59 -13.95 -12.24
N TYR A 72 3.64 -13.93 -13.04
CA TYR A 72 4.31 -12.70 -13.44
C TYR A 72 3.49 -11.98 -14.51
N GLU A 73 3.16 -10.71 -14.30
CA GLU A 73 2.49 -9.86 -15.29
C GLU A 73 3.43 -8.77 -15.82
N SER A 74 4.11 -8.07 -14.92
CA SER A 74 5.00 -6.97 -15.25
C SER A 74 5.93 -6.63 -14.08
N PRO A 75 7.02 -5.89 -14.32
CA PRO A 75 7.87 -5.41 -13.24
C PRO A 75 7.10 -4.55 -12.24
N TYR A 76 6.17 -3.72 -12.71
CA TYR A 76 5.36 -2.87 -11.86
C TYR A 76 4.50 -3.67 -10.87
N GLN A 77 3.80 -4.69 -11.36
CA GLN A 77 3.03 -5.58 -10.48
C GLN A 77 3.95 -6.32 -9.51
N SER A 78 5.11 -6.75 -9.97
CA SER A 78 6.10 -7.39 -9.11
C SER A 78 6.53 -6.48 -7.96
N ILE A 79 6.74 -5.17 -8.19
CA ILE A 79 7.05 -4.20 -7.13
C ILE A 79 5.92 -4.14 -6.10
N GLN A 80 4.65 -4.17 -6.52
CA GLN A 80 3.51 -4.14 -5.61
C GLN A 80 3.43 -5.37 -4.70
N HIS A 81 3.87 -6.53 -5.17
CA HIS A 81 3.92 -7.76 -4.39
C HIS A 81 5.22 -7.91 -3.57
N PHE A 82 6.30 -7.31 -4.03
CA PHE A 82 7.64 -7.45 -3.43
C PHE A 82 7.69 -6.99 -1.96
N LYS A 83 6.87 -6.01 -1.57
CA LYS A 83 6.79 -5.57 -0.19
C LYS A 83 6.41 -6.68 0.79
N PHE A 84 5.54 -7.58 0.39
CA PHE A 84 5.12 -8.71 1.23
C PHE A 84 6.19 -9.80 1.28
N TYR A 85 6.83 -10.08 0.16
CA TYR A 85 7.99 -10.98 0.11
C TYR A 85 9.09 -10.51 1.05
N LEU A 86 9.43 -9.22 1.04
CA LEU A 86 10.41 -8.64 1.95
C LEU A 86 9.97 -8.75 3.42
N ALA A 87 8.69 -8.50 3.73
CA ALA A 87 8.19 -8.67 5.09
C ALA A 87 8.39 -10.11 5.58
N GLU A 88 8.11 -11.11 4.73
CA GLU A 88 8.32 -12.53 5.04
C GLU A 88 9.80 -12.89 5.24
N GLU A 89 10.72 -12.32 4.46
CA GLU A 89 12.17 -12.51 4.65
C GLU A 89 12.70 -11.86 5.93
N LEU A 90 12.09 -10.78 6.38
CA LEU A 90 12.57 -9.95 7.48
C LEU A 90 11.94 -10.30 8.83
N LYS A 91 10.84 -11.04 8.84
CA LYS A 91 10.03 -11.31 10.04
C LYS A 91 10.81 -11.95 11.20
N ASP A 92 11.83 -12.76 10.91
CA ASP A 92 12.62 -13.45 11.93
C ASP A 92 13.75 -12.59 12.50
N GLN A 93 13.96 -11.37 11.96
CA GLN A 93 15.01 -10.44 12.37
C GLN A 93 14.48 -9.28 13.23
N TYR A 94 13.16 -9.01 13.16
CA TYR A 94 12.53 -7.87 13.79
C TYR A 94 11.26 -8.27 14.52
N ASP A 95 11.02 -7.65 15.67
CA ASP A 95 9.82 -7.85 16.47
C ASP A 95 8.61 -7.12 15.88
N GLU A 96 8.86 -5.93 15.29
CA GLU A 96 7.84 -5.09 14.65
C GLU A 96 8.41 -4.47 13.38
N ILE A 97 7.62 -4.44 12.32
CA ILE A 97 8.01 -3.94 11.00
C ILE A 97 6.97 -2.93 10.51
N LEU A 98 7.44 -1.74 10.12
CA LEU A 98 6.65 -0.75 9.40
C LEU A 98 7.11 -0.69 7.94
N TYR A 99 6.23 -1.07 7.04
CA TYR A 99 6.40 -0.74 5.63
C TYR A 99 5.80 0.62 5.33
N MET A 100 6.52 1.44 4.58
CA MET A 100 6.02 2.68 4.00
C MET A 100 6.34 2.76 2.52
N ASP A 101 5.36 3.05 1.67
CA ASP A 101 5.62 3.43 0.28
C ASP A 101 6.55 4.66 0.24
N LEU A 102 7.35 4.79 -0.81
CA LEU A 102 8.28 5.91 -0.94
C LEU A 102 7.57 7.29 -0.94
N ASP A 103 6.32 7.34 -1.41
CA ASP A 103 5.49 8.55 -1.43
C ASP A 103 4.73 8.80 -0.11
N VAL A 104 5.10 8.14 0.96
CA VAL A 104 4.63 8.43 2.31
C VAL A 104 5.61 9.39 3.00
N TYR A 105 5.11 10.57 3.37
CA TYR A 105 5.85 11.60 4.08
C TYR A 105 5.52 11.56 5.57
N PRO A 106 6.45 11.15 6.46
CA PRO A 106 6.26 11.27 7.91
C PRO A 106 6.26 12.73 8.35
N ASN A 107 5.16 13.19 8.94
CA ASN A 107 4.94 14.55 9.43
C ASN A 107 4.99 14.64 10.96
N THR A 108 5.55 13.64 11.61
CA THR A 108 5.59 13.51 13.07
C THR A 108 6.91 12.87 13.51
N ASN A 109 7.20 12.95 14.80
CA ASN A 109 8.20 12.14 15.49
C ASN A 109 7.54 11.24 16.56
N GLU A 110 6.20 11.15 16.60
CA GLU A 110 5.53 10.19 17.46
C GLU A 110 5.83 8.76 17.01
N ASN A 111 6.09 7.88 17.97
CA ASN A 111 6.42 6.49 17.71
C ASN A 111 5.17 5.67 17.39
N ILE A 112 5.00 5.27 16.13
CA ILE A 112 3.84 4.47 15.70
C ILE A 112 3.79 3.12 16.42
N PHE A 113 4.94 2.50 16.69
CA PHE A 113 5.03 1.21 17.36
C PHE A 113 4.57 1.25 18.84
N GLU A 114 4.57 2.43 19.45
CA GLU A 114 4.05 2.63 20.81
C GLU A 114 2.59 3.09 20.80
N SER A 115 2.16 3.67 19.69
CA SER A 115 0.80 4.18 19.52
C SER A 115 -0.19 3.11 19.09
N ILE A 116 0.29 2.05 18.42
CA ILE A 116 -0.52 0.98 17.81
C ILE A 116 0.01 -0.36 18.30
N ASP A 117 -0.78 -1.09 19.05
CA ASP A 117 -0.41 -2.43 19.53
C ASP A 117 -0.71 -3.49 18.45
N VAL A 118 0.33 -3.97 17.80
CA VAL A 118 0.24 -5.09 16.84
C VAL A 118 0.78 -6.41 17.39
N SER A 119 0.88 -6.56 18.71
CA SER A 119 1.43 -7.78 19.33
C SER A 119 0.77 -9.08 18.86
N LYS A 120 -0.45 -9.02 18.34
CA LYS A 120 -1.23 -10.18 17.92
C LYS A 120 -1.53 -10.24 16.42
N GLY A 121 -1.14 -9.23 15.63
CA GLY A 121 -1.59 -9.16 14.25
C GLY A 121 -0.91 -8.08 13.43
N ILE A 122 -1.70 -7.37 12.67
CA ILE A 122 -1.26 -6.34 11.73
C ILE A 122 -2.15 -5.10 11.85
N ALA A 123 -1.65 -3.95 11.38
CA ALA A 123 -2.46 -2.75 11.23
C ALA A 123 -2.25 -2.10 9.86
N THR A 124 -3.36 -1.76 9.20
CA THR A 124 -3.39 -1.01 7.94
C THR A 124 -4.55 -0.05 7.93
N HIS A 125 -4.56 0.89 7.00
CA HIS A 125 -5.69 1.79 6.78
C HIS A 125 -6.61 1.23 5.69
N GLY A 126 -7.91 1.10 5.98
CA GLY A 126 -8.91 0.89 4.96
C GLY A 126 -9.24 2.19 4.22
N TYR A 127 -9.58 2.09 2.95
CA TYR A 127 -10.11 3.24 2.23
C TYR A 127 -11.53 3.55 2.73
N HIS A 128 -11.65 4.35 3.77
CA HIS A 128 -12.97 4.82 4.21
C HIS A 128 -13.51 5.87 3.26
N ASP A 129 -14.41 5.43 2.41
CA ASP A 129 -15.22 6.31 1.57
C ASP A 129 -16.59 6.63 2.21
N ASP A 130 -16.66 6.60 3.53
CA ASP A 130 -17.86 6.99 4.29
C ASP A 130 -18.15 8.50 4.22
N ARG A 131 -17.48 9.21 3.31
CA ARG A 131 -17.73 10.63 3.10
C ARG A 131 -18.93 10.82 2.20
N PRO A 132 -20.06 11.35 2.72
CA PRO A 132 -21.27 11.60 1.95
C PRO A 132 -21.03 12.41 0.67
N GLU A 133 -20.02 13.29 0.69
CA GLU A 133 -19.62 14.13 -0.43
C GLU A 133 -19.04 13.36 -1.63
N ASN A 134 -18.67 12.11 -1.44
CA ASN A 134 -18.14 11.26 -2.51
C ASN A 134 -19.22 10.43 -3.21
N VAL A 135 -20.43 10.41 -2.71
CA VAL A 135 -21.55 9.68 -3.31
C VAL A 135 -22.31 10.64 -4.22
N VAL A 136 -22.34 10.36 -5.51
CA VAL A 136 -23.07 11.14 -6.49
C VAL A 136 -24.31 10.36 -6.94
N LEU A 137 -25.48 11.00 -6.81
CA LEU A 137 -26.71 10.47 -7.39
C LEU A 137 -26.77 10.85 -8.87
N LEU A 138 -26.71 9.86 -9.76
CA LEU A 138 -26.90 10.08 -11.18
C LEU A 138 -28.36 10.48 -11.49
N GLU A 139 -28.58 11.19 -12.60
CA GLU A 139 -29.91 11.51 -13.12
C GLU A 139 -30.80 10.26 -13.33
N SER A 140 -30.17 9.09 -13.54
CA SER A 140 -30.83 7.80 -13.62
C SER A 140 -31.36 7.24 -12.28
N GLY A 141 -31.16 7.96 -11.17
CA GLY A 141 -31.47 7.50 -9.81
C GLY A 141 -30.51 6.44 -9.26
N LYS A 142 -29.42 6.15 -9.96
CA LYS A 142 -28.37 5.26 -9.45
C LYS A 142 -27.33 6.05 -8.68
N LEU A 143 -26.97 5.55 -7.50
CA LEU A 143 -25.80 6.02 -6.80
C LEU A 143 -24.55 5.60 -7.59
N THR A 144 -23.71 6.55 -7.87
CA THR A 144 -22.37 6.31 -8.42
C THR A 144 -21.35 7.03 -7.58
N TYR A 145 -20.16 6.56 -7.66
CA TYR A 145 -19.06 7.14 -6.96
C TYR A 145 -18.27 8.02 -7.93
N GLN A 146 -17.56 9.01 -7.42
CA GLN A 146 -16.66 9.84 -8.24
C GLN A 146 -15.52 9.01 -8.85
N PRO A 147 -14.86 9.47 -9.95
CA PRO A 147 -13.86 8.66 -10.66
C PRO A 147 -12.69 8.13 -9.83
N MET A 148 -12.37 8.80 -8.71
CA MET A 148 -11.34 8.33 -7.77
C MET A 148 -11.75 7.03 -7.08
N GLU A 149 -13.01 6.87 -6.82
CA GLU A 149 -13.62 5.72 -6.16
C GLU A 149 -13.72 4.51 -7.09
N ARG A 150 -13.66 4.73 -8.39
CA ARG A 150 -13.73 3.60 -9.33
C ARG A 150 -12.61 2.59 -9.11
N SER A 151 -11.42 3.04 -8.77
CA SER A 151 -10.29 2.15 -8.47
C SER A 151 -10.47 1.46 -7.11
N ILE A 152 -10.96 2.18 -6.11
CA ILE A 152 -11.24 1.64 -4.77
C ILE A 152 -12.42 0.68 -4.86
N SER A 153 -13.51 1.08 -5.52
CA SER A 153 -14.67 0.23 -5.73
C SER A 153 -14.33 -1.05 -6.49
N THR A 154 -13.41 -0.98 -7.47
CA THR A 154 -12.94 -2.16 -8.20
C THR A 154 -12.16 -3.10 -7.30
N LYS A 155 -11.25 -2.59 -6.50
CA LYS A 155 -10.46 -3.39 -5.54
C LYS A 155 -11.35 -4.02 -4.48
N HIS A 156 -12.31 -3.24 -3.96
CA HIS A 156 -13.27 -3.71 -2.96
C HIS A 156 -14.22 -4.75 -3.55
N ALA A 157 -14.68 -4.55 -4.77
CA ALA A 157 -15.49 -5.53 -5.49
C ALA A 157 -14.73 -6.86 -5.71
N LEU A 158 -13.45 -6.79 -6.07
CA LEU A 158 -12.62 -7.98 -6.20
C LEU A 158 -12.46 -8.70 -4.86
N TYR A 159 -12.16 -7.97 -3.79
CA TYR A 159 -12.06 -8.52 -2.45
C TYR A 159 -13.35 -9.23 -2.00
N ASN A 160 -14.50 -8.56 -2.14
CA ASN A 160 -15.80 -9.13 -1.77
C ASN A 160 -16.14 -10.35 -2.63
N SER A 161 -15.82 -10.32 -3.93
CA SER A 161 -16.06 -11.44 -4.83
C SER A 161 -15.24 -12.66 -4.47
N LEU A 162 -13.96 -12.45 -4.10
CA LEU A 162 -13.10 -13.52 -3.61
C LEU A 162 -13.64 -14.12 -2.30
N CYS A 163 -14.04 -13.27 -1.35
CA CYS A 163 -14.61 -13.73 -0.09
C CYS A 163 -15.90 -14.53 -0.33
N SER A 164 -16.82 -14.01 -1.15
CA SER A 164 -18.08 -14.67 -1.48
C SER A 164 -17.88 -16.00 -2.20
N GLU A 165 -16.97 -16.03 -3.19
CA GLU A 165 -16.69 -17.24 -3.98
C GLU A 165 -16.08 -18.36 -3.16
N MET A 166 -15.24 -18.00 -2.19
CA MET A 166 -14.49 -18.94 -1.37
C MET A 166 -15.16 -19.20 0.00
N ASP A 167 -16.39 -18.73 0.22
CA ASP A 167 -17.11 -18.85 1.49
C ASP A 167 -16.29 -18.33 2.69
N VAL A 168 -15.61 -17.21 2.49
CA VAL A 168 -14.82 -16.51 3.50
C VAL A 168 -15.62 -15.33 4.04
N ASN A 169 -15.78 -15.25 5.36
CA ASN A 169 -16.35 -14.07 5.98
C ASN A 169 -15.36 -12.91 5.88
N PRO A 170 -15.73 -11.76 5.28
CA PRO A 170 -14.90 -10.58 5.25
C PRO A 170 -14.51 -10.14 6.67
N ALA A 171 -13.22 -10.02 6.94
CA ALA A 171 -12.70 -9.48 8.20
C ALA A 171 -12.52 -7.96 8.16
N LEU A 172 -12.57 -7.38 6.96
CA LEU A 172 -12.40 -5.96 6.70
C LEU A 172 -13.68 -5.42 6.04
N ASP A 173 -14.18 -4.32 6.57
CA ASP A 173 -15.33 -3.61 5.98
C ASP A 173 -15.00 -3.05 4.59
N ILE A 174 -13.73 -2.72 4.37
CA ILE A 174 -13.24 -2.19 3.11
C ILE A 174 -11.80 -2.67 2.84
N VAL A 175 -11.43 -2.75 1.55
CA VAL A 175 -10.08 -3.13 1.14
C VAL A 175 -9.02 -2.22 1.76
N SER A 176 -7.94 -2.83 2.25
CA SER A 176 -6.81 -2.10 2.86
C SER A 176 -5.98 -1.36 1.83
N ASN A 177 -5.57 -0.14 2.15
CA ASN A 177 -4.43 0.50 1.50
C ASN A 177 -3.13 -0.07 2.06
N THR A 178 -2.25 -0.55 1.21
CA THR A 178 -0.98 -1.19 1.60
C THR A 178 0.24 -0.27 1.49
N GLY A 179 0.02 1.03 1.33
CA GLY A 179 1.11 2.02 1.32
C GLY A 179 1.74 2.25 2.69
N ILE A 180 1.01 1.90 3.76
CA ILE A 180 1.52 1.87 5.14
C ILE A 180 0.99 0.60 5.80
N MET A 181 1.89 -0.25 6.27
CA MET A 181 1.53 -1.48 6.96
C MET A 181 2.41 -1.65 8.20
N LEU A 182 1.77 -1.74 9.36
CA LEU A 182 2.44 -2.09 10.60
C LEU A 182 2.20 -3.57 10.88
N LEU A 183 3.27 -4.34 10.99
CA LEU A 183 3.28 -5.79 10.92
C LEU A 183 4.08 -6.37 12.09
N ASN A 184 3.68 -7.54 12.56
CA ASN A 184 4.50 -8.36 13.44
C ASN A 184 4.76 -9.73 12.80
N PRO A 185 5.77 -10.50 13.27
CA PRO A 185 6.12 -11.80 12.71
C PRO A 185 4.93 -12.78 12.60
N SER A 186 4.14 -12.88 13.66
CA SER A 186 2.97 -13.77 13.68
C SER A 186 1.89 -13.36 12.68
N GLY A 187 1.66 -12.06 12.52
CA GLY A 187 0.74 -11.54 11.51
C GLY A 187 1.22 -11.82 10.09
N ILE A 188 2.51 -11.57 9.82
CA ILE A 188 3.13 -11.84 8.52
C ILE A 188 3.02 -13.34 8.17
N GLU A 189 3.37 -14.22 9.12
CA GLU A 189 3.30 -15.66 8.93
C GLU A 189 1.87 -16.15 8.66
N LYS A 190 0.88 -15.60 9.35
CA LYS A 190 -0.53 -15.94 9.12
C LYS A 190 -1.03 -15.43 7.77
N VAL A 191 -0.66 -14.21 7.35
CA VAL A 191 -1.01 -13.70 6.02
C VAL A 191 -0.45 -14.62 4.94
N ASN A 192 0.80 -15.11 5.10
CA ASN A 192 1.47 -16.04 4.21
C ASN A 192 1.33 -15.64 2.73
N TYR A 193 1.59 -14.37 2.45
CA TYR A 193 1.22 -13.72 1.20
C TYR A 193 1.87 -14.37 -0.03
N THR A 194 3.19 -14.50 -0.02
CA THR A 194 3.97 -14.96 -1.18
C THR A 194 3.65 -16.41 -1.55
N ASN A 195 3.50 -17.27 -0.54
CA ASN A 195 3.15 -18.67 -0.78
C ASN A 195 1.71 -18.82 -1.27
N SER A 196 0.79 -17.98 -0.80
CA SER A 196 -0.62 -18.03 -1.17
C SER A 196 -0.93 -17.31 -2.49
N LEU A 197 -0.02 -16.48 -3.00
CA LEU A 197 -0.25 -15.59 -4.14
C LEU A 197 -0.75 -16.35 -5.37
N TYR A 198 -0.10 -17.47 -5.71
CA TYR A 198 -0.50 -18.30 -6.86
C TYR A 198 -1.95 -18.78 -6.73
N ASP A 199 -2.30 -19.36 -5.60
CA ASP A 199 -3.64 -19.92 -5.36
C ASP A 199 -4.70 -18.83 -5.39
N VAL A 200 -4.40 -17.64 -4.88
CA VAL A 200 -5.34 -16.51 -4.92
C VAL A 200 -5.52 -15.99 -6.35
N ILE A 201 -4.46 -15.94 -7.15
CA ILE A 201 -4.55 -15.57 -8.56
C ILE A 201 -5.44 -16.55 -9.33
N GLN A 202 -5.31 -17.85 -9.11
CA GLN A 202 -6.21 -18.85 -9.71
C GLN A 202 -7.68 -18.62 -9.31
N LYS A 203 -7.93 -18.26 -8.05
CA LYS A 203 -9.29 -17.91 -7.59
C LYS A 203 -9.82 -16.64 -8.27
N ILE A 204 -8.97 -15.64 -8.48
CA ILE A 204 -9.33 -14.43 -9.23
C ILE A 204 -9.74 -14.81 -10.66
N ASP A 205 -9.01 -15.69 -11.32
CA ASP A 205 -9.33 -16.12 -12.69
C ASP A 205 -10.66 -16.88 -12.75
N VAL A 206 -10.98 -17.68 -11.73
CA VAL A 206 -12.33 -18.29 -11.60
C VAL A 206 -13.41 -17.23 -11.44
N VAL A 207 -13.22 -16.24 -10.57
CA VAL A 207 -14.17 -15.12 -10.38
C VAL A 207 -14.39 -14.36 -11.68
N LYS A 208 -13.31 -14.08 -12.42
CA LYS A 208 -13.34 -13.37 -13.71
C LYS A 208 -14.08 -14.14 -14.82
N SER A 209 -14.04 -15.47 -14.79
CA SER A 209 -14.67 -16.31 -15.79
C SER A 209 -16.19 -16.40 -15.65
N LYS A 210 -16.75 -15.97 -14.54
CA LYS A 210 -18.19 -16.05 -14.29
C LYS A 210 -18.98 -15.00 -15.08
N PRO A 211 -20.01 -15.43 -15.83
CA PRO A 211 -20.81 -14.48 -16.62
C PRO A 211 -21.57 -13.50 -15.70
N GLY A 212 -21.48 -12.25 -16.02
CA GLY A 212 -22.38 -11.19 -15.52
C GLY A 212 -21.92 -10.42 -14.31
N PHE A 213 -20.82 -10.79 -13.62
CA PHE A 213 -20.61 -10.19 -12.33
C PHE A 213 -19.64 -9.00 -12.29
N TYR A 214 -18.46 -9.08 -12.82
CA TYR A 214 -17.49 -7.97 -12.72
C TYR A 214 -16.55 -7.83 -13.93
N ALA A 215 -16.83 -8.51 -15.04
CA ALA A 215 -15.95 -8.53 -16.22
C ALA A 215 -15.54 -7.14 -16.74
N GLY A 216 -16.35 -6.12 -16.51
CA GLY A 216 -16.02 -4.74 -16.89
C GLY A 216 -15.22 -3.94 -15.85
N TYR A 217 -15.16 -4.42 -14.61
CA TYR A 217 -14.52 -3.71 -13.50
C TYR A 217 -13.17 -4.31 -13.11
N ILE A 218 -13.01 -5.63 -13.25
CA ILE A 218 -11.79 -6.36 -12.89
C ILE A 218 -10.95 -6.58 -14.14
N THR A 219 -10.38 -5.52 -14.69
CA THR A 219 -9.56 -5.57 -15.89
C THR A 219 -8.30 -4.70 -15.75
N GLY A 220 -7.28 -5.00 -16.54
CA GLY A 220 -6.05 -4.23 -16.58
C GLY A 220 -5.27 -4.30 -15.25
N GLN A 221 -4.70 -3.18 -14.86
CA GLN A 221 -3.83 -3.07 -13.69
C GLN A 221 -4.45 -3.46 -12.33
N TYR A 222 -5.77 -3.66 -12.27
CA TYR A 222 -6.47 -4.06 -11.05
C TYR A 222 -6.73 -5.55 -10.96
N THR A 223 -6.40 -6.32 -11.97
CA THR A 223 -6.71 -7.75 -12.05
C THR A 223 -6.11 -8.53 -10.89
N TYR A 224 -4.82 -8.35 -10.65
CA TYR A 224 -4.11 -9.00 -9.54
C TYR A 224 -3.63 -7.95 -8.54
N ASN A 225 -4.57 -7.13 -8.10
CA ASN A 225 -4.27 -6.03 -7.21
C ASN A 225 -3.82 -6.51 -5.83
N ASN A 226 -2.64 -6.11 -5.42
CA ASN A 226 -2.03 -6.51 -4.16
C ASN A 226 -2.87 -6.17 -2.92
N GLU A 227 -3.62 -5.06 -2.94
CA GLU A 227 -4.45 -4.64 -1.81
C GLU A 227 -5.68 -5.54 -1.65
N ALA A 228 -6.33 -5.91 -2.76
CA ALA A 228 -7.45 -6.85 -2.74
C ALA A 228 -6.99 -8.25 -2.31
N ILE A 229 -5.87 -8.72 -2.84
CA ILE A 229 -5.27 -10.02 -2.47
C ILE A 229 -4.91 -10.05 -0.98
N PHE A 230 -4.22 -9.02 -0.50
CA PHE A 230 -3.86 -8.90 0.91
C PHE A 230 -5.11 -8.91 1.82
N SER A 231 -6.11 -8.10 1.51
CA SER A 231 -7.36 -8.03 2.27
C SER A 231 -8.10 -9.37 2.32
N TYR A 232 -8.11 -10.09 1.18
CA TYR A 232 -8.66 -11.45 1.12
C TYR A 232 -7.86 -12.42 2.03
N LEU A 233 -6.54 -12.39 1.99
CA LEU A 233 -5.70 -13.28 2.82
C LEU A 233 -5.85 -12.98 4.31
N VAL A 234 -5.97 -11.70 4.69
CA VAL A 234 -6.28 -11.31 6.07
C VAL A 234 -7.56 -11.97 6.55
N SER A 235 -8.60 -11.95 5.71
CA SER A 235 -9.90 -12.55 6.04
C SER A 235 -9.85 -14.08 6.04
N ALA A 236 -9.31 -14.68 4.97
CA ALA A 236 -9.25 -16.13 4.80
C ALA A 236 -8.44 -16.82 5.91
N ASN A 237 -7.35 -16.19 6.33
CA ASN A 237 -6.45 -16.72 7.35
C ASN A 237 -6.77 -16.20 8.77
N LYS A 238 -7.89 -15.48 8.93
CA LYS A 238 -8.35 -14.94 10.22
C LYS A 238 -7.24 -14.20 10.96
N VAL A 239 -6.51 -13.36 10.24
CA VAL A 239 -5.45 -12.53 10.81
C VAL A 239 -6.09 -11.45 11.67
N VAL A 240 -5.59 -11.25 12.89
CA VAL A 240 -6.03 -10.13 13.71
C VAL A 240 -5.58 -8.83 13.03
N HIS A 241 -6.55 -8.01 12.67
CA HIS A 241 -6.33 -6.74 11.98
C HIS A 241 -6.83 -5.59 12.82
N GLN A 242 -6.04 -4.53 12.86
CA GLN A 242 -6.38 -3.27 13.47
C GLN A 242 -6.41 -2.17 12.40
N GLN A 243 -7.45 -1.35 12.43
CA GLN A 243 -7.56 -0.20 11.55
C GLN A 243 -6.61 0.91 12.01
N LEU A 244 -5.70 1.36 11.14
CA LEU A 244 -4.97 2.61 11.35
C LEU A 244 -5.93 3.79 11.23
N GLY A 245 -5.91 4.68 12.22
CA GLY A 245 -6.68 5.91 12.13
C GLY A 245 -6.18 6.83 10.98
N PRO A 246 -7.03 7.72 10.47
CA PRO A 246 -6.69 8.58 9.33
C PRO A 246 -5.48 9.47 9.60
N GLN A 247 -5.16 9.78 10.85
CA GLN A 247 -3.95 10.53 11.20
C GLN A 247 -2.66 9.77 10.88
N TRP A 248 -2.67 8.43 10.94
CA TRP A 248 -1.52 7.59 10.61
C TRP A 248 -1.44 7.22 9.13
N HIS A 249 -2.47 7.55 8.33
CA HIS A 249 -2.47 7.31 6.90
C HIS A 249 -3.37 8.33 6.18
N TRP A 250 -2.93 9.57 6.12
CA TRP A 250 -3.64 10.62 5.41
C TRP A 250 -3.35 10.54 3.92
N VAL A 251 -4.33 10.08 3.14
CA VAL A 251 -4.23 10.01 1.69
C VAL A 251 -4.47 11.40 1.09
N TRP A 252 -3.51 11.90 0.32
CA TRP A 252 -3.61 13.22 -0.32
C TRP A 252 -3.19 13.17 -1.78
N ASN A 253 -3.99 13.81 -2.65
CA ASN A 253 -3.73 13.91 -4.09
C ASN A 253 -4.34 15.18 -4.69
N HIS A 254 -4.10 15.43 -5.99
CA HIS A 254 -4.59 16.62 -6.68
C HIS A 254 -6.12 16.74 -6.77
N ARG A 255 -6.86 15.67 -6.56
CA ARG A 255 -8.34 15.68 -6.63
C ARG A 255 -8.98 16.11 -5.33
N ASN A 256 -8.25 16.02 -4.24
CA ASN A 256 -8.67 16.47 -2.92
C ASN A 256 -7.79 17.58 -2.35
N LEU A 257 -7.34 18.51 -3.21
CA LEU A 257 -6.47 19.64 -2.83
C LEU A 257 -7.05 20.48 -1.70
N ASP A 258 -8.38 20.61 -1.66
CA ASP A 258 -9.07 21.36 -0.61
C ASP A 258 -9.02 20.65 0.75
N GLN A 259 -8.72 19.36 0.75
CA GLN A 259 -8.54 18.54 1.95
C GLN A 259 -7.07 18.47 2.35
N LYS A 260 -6.42 19.61 2.49
CA LYS A 260 -5.04 19.66 2.97
C LYS A 260 -4.88 18.83 4.24
N PRO A 261 -3.73 18.15 4.40
CA PRO A 261 -3.47 17.42 5.62
C PRO A 261 -3.69 18.33 6.82
N SER A 262 -4.45 17.85 7.79
CA SER A 262 -4.59 18.54 9.06
C SER A 262 -3.24 18.57 9.78
N LYS A 263 -3.07 19.47 10.75
CA LYS A 263 -1.87 19.46 11.59
C LYS A 263 -1.68 18.16 12.37
N GLU A 264 -2.75 17.37 12.48
CA GLU A 264 -2.77 16.08 13.15
C GLU A 264 -2.38 14.91 12.24
N ALA A 265 -2.28 15.14 10.91
CA ALA A 265 -1.83 14.11 9.98
C ALA A 265 -0.37 13.77 10.26
N LYS A 266 -0.14 12.55 10.74
CA LYS A 266 1.19 12.04 11.14
C LYS A 266 1.94 11.48 9.94
N PHE A 267 1.26 10.74 9.07
CA PHE A 267 1.79 10.28 7.80
C PHE A 267 0.91 10.76 6.66
N ILE A 268 1.55 11.37 5.65
CA ILE A 268 0.89 11.90 4.46
C ILE A 268 1.28 11.04 3.28
N HIS A 269 0.32 10.32 2.71
CA HIS A 269 0.52 9.46 1.56
C HIS A 269 0.16 10.21 0.27
N LEU A 270 1.16 10.56 -0.53
CA LEU A 270 1.04 11.29 -1.78
C LEU A 270 0.72 10.34 -2.94
N ILE A 271 -0.52 9.90 -3.02
CA ILE A 271 -0.94 8.96 -4.06
C ILE A 271 -0.61 9.51 -5.45
N ASN A 272 -0.22 8.61 -6.36
CA ASN A 272 0.21 8.91 -7.71
C ASN A 272 1.50 9.74 -7.79
N LYS A 273 2.34 9.69 -6.75
CA LYS A 273 3.66 10.33 -6.73
C LYS A 273 3.61 11.86 -6.89
N GLN A 274 2.57 12.48 -6.37
CA GLN A 274 2.35 13.92 -6.51
C GLN A 274 3.15 14.75 -5.49
N PHE A 275 4.44 14.58 -5.50
CA PHE A 275 5.38 15.22 -4.56
C PHE A 275 5.33 16.75 -4.60
N GLY A 276 4.98 17.35 -5.75
CA GLY A 276 4.81 18.79 -5.89
C GLY A 276 3.82 19.41 -4.89
N LEU A 277 2.89 18.61 -4.36
CA LEU A 277 1.97 19.05 -3.31
C LEU A 277 2.70 19.48 -2.03
N LEU A 278 3.83 18.87 -1.72
CA LEU A 278 4.65 19.21 -0.55
C LEU A 278 5.19 20.65 -0.62
N ASN A 279 5.36 21.21 -1.82
CA ASN A 279 5.83 22.58 -2.01
C ASN A 279 4.83 23.64 -1.48
N GLY A 280 3.55 23.31 -1.40
CA GLY A 280 2.48 24.18 -0.90
C GLY A 280 2.24 24.11 0.60
N LEU A 281 2.92 23.21 1.31
CA LEU A 281 2.80 23.06 2.75
C LEU A 281 3.91 23.84 3.47
N GLU A 282 3.61 24.40 4.65
CA GLU A 282 4.63 24.93 5.58
C GLU A 282 5.69 23.88 5.98
N ILE A 283 5.42 22.63 5.67
CA ILE A 283 6.32 21.48 5.78
C ILE A 283 7.68 21.74 5.14
N LYS A 284 7.71 22.47 4.01
CA LYS A 284 8.98 22.85 3.37
C LYS A 284 9.86 23.70 4.28
N LYS A 285 9.27 24.58 5.12
CA LYS A 285 10.03 25.39 6.09
C LYS A 285 10.66 24.52 7.16
N ILE A 286 9.88 23.56 7.70
CA ILE A 286 10.38 22.61 8.72
C ILE A 286 11.49 21.74 8.15
N TYR A 287 11.36 21.30 6.91
CA TYR A 287 12.38 20.52 6.23
C TYR A 287 13.66 21.32 5.97
N ASP A 288 13.53 22.56 5.47
CA ASP A 288 14.68 23.45 5.24
C ASP A 288 15.41 23.78 6.55
N GLU A 289 14.72 23.86 7.66
CA GLU A 289 15.33 24.05 9.00
C GLU A 289 16.06 22.81 9.50
N ILE A 290 15.52 21.60 9.23
CA ILE A 290 16.17 20.32 9.62
C ILE A 290 17.41 20.04 8.76
N ILE A 291 17.40 20.45 7.48
CA ILE A 291 18.56 20.26 6.58
C ILE A 291 19.70 21.22 6.88
N ARG A 292 19.41 22.40 7.41
CA ARG A 292 20.42 23.44 7.71
C ARG A 292 21.12 23.24 9.04
N ARG A 293 20.67 22.31 9.86
CA ARG A 293 21.32 21.86 11.09
C ARG A 293 22.10 20.56 10.86
#